data_92c17df9fc120f3df6e75405a2cadc77
#
_entry.id   92c17df9fc120f3df6e75405a2cadc77
#
_cell.length_a   1.000
_cell.length_b   1.000
_cell.length_c   1.000
_cell.angle_alpha   90.00
_cell.angle_beta   90.00
_cell.angle_gamma   90.00
#
_symmetry.space_group_name_H-M   'P 1'
#
loop_
_entity.id
_entity.type
_entity.pdbx_description
1 polymer ?
#
loop_
_entity_poly.entity_id
_entity_poly.type
_entity_poly.pdbx_seq_one_letter_code
_entity_poly.pdbx_strand_id
1 'polypeptide(L)'
;YRLIGENFVEGIYRKNQRGFGFVKIDDREDEIYIAKEDSLNALNGDRVLIEITEEQNKVKRAEGKIKKIIKHEKETVVGTFQESRNFGFVVPDDKAFGTDIFISKGKFLNAKNNQKVVVKITKYPQKGKNAEGEIIEVLGSIDEAGVDMLSIIKEYDLPAEFPENVIEEAKKYGDKIDAKDIQNRIDCRQDIIFTIDGEDAKDLDDAVRVIKLKNGNYRLDVHIADVSYYVREGSLLDKEAQIRGTSVYMLSRVIPMLPKELSNGICSLNAGQDRFTLSCSMEINNKGEVVSAEVYKGIINVTERMNYHDVQKILDKSDEKVLKKYEKYIGNFELMAELAEILKKKRLEQGYLNLDIPESKIDLDENGKVISIGKYETSFSNEII
;
A
#
# COMPACT_ATOMS: atom_id res chain seq x y z
N TYR A 1 25.08 2.15 -33.68
CA TYR A 1 25.32 3.37 -32.92
C TYR A 1 24.81 4.53 -33.77
N ARG A 2 23.67 5.15 -33.45
CA ARG A 2 23.24 6.43 -34.02
C ARG A 2 23.75 7.51 -33.07
N LEU A 3 24.52 8.45 -33.56
CA LEU A 3 24.78 9.72 -32.89
C LEU A 3 23.43 10.39 -32.67
N ILE A 4 22.96 10.36 -31.44
CA ILE A 4 21.84 11.16 -30.94
C ILE A 4 22.48 12.55 -30.75
N GLY A 5 21.97 13.58 -31.49
CA GLY A 5 22.46 14.95 -31.30
C GLY A 5 22.25 15.41 -29.85
N GLU A 6 23.03 16.43 -29.43
CA GLU A 6 23.07 16.92 -28.04
C GLU A 6 21.70 17.24 -27.39
N ASN A 7 20.63 17.40 -28.18
CA ASN A 7 19.28 17.74 -27.69
C ASN A 7 18.28 16.58 -27.65
N PHE A 8 18.71 15.34 -27.93
CA PHE A 8 17.81 14.18 -27.92
C PHE A 8 18.06 13.30 -26.69
N VAL A 9 17.00 13.04 -25.93
CA VAL A 9 17.08 12.23 -24.72
C VAL A 9 15.93 11.22 -24.66
N GLU A 10 16.16 10.10 -23.97
CA GLU A 10 15.13 9.11 -23.70
C GLU A 10 14.57 9.32 -22.29
N GLY A 11 13.28 9.03 -22.13
CA GLY A 11 12.63 9.10 -20.82
C GLY A 11 11.25 8.44 -20.83
N ILE A 12 10.60 8.45 -19.66
CA ILE A 12 9.26 7.90 -19.46
C ILE A 12 8.23 9.03 -19.53
N TYR A 13 7.25 8.89 -20.41
CA TYR A 13 6.20 9.87 -20.60
C TYR A 13 5.05 9.66 -19.60
N ARG A 14 4.70 10.72 -18.87
CA ARG A 14 3.57 10.79 -17.96
C ARG A 14 2.49 11.68 -18.55
N LYS A 15 1.42 11.06 -19.05
CA LYS A 15 0.32 11.75 -19.71
C LYS A 15 -0.69 12.29 -18.72
N ASN A 16 -1.11 13.53 -18.87
CA ASN A 16 -2.21 14.14 -18.13
C ASN A 16 -3.55 13.91 -18.86
N GLN A 17 -4.65 13.86 -18.12
CA GLN A 17 -6.00 13.72 -18.68
C GLN A 17 -6.38 14.81 -19.71
N ARG A 18 -5.76 16.00 -19.62
CA ARG A 18 -5.95 17.09 -20.57
C ARG A 18 -5.16 16.91 -21.87
N GLY A 19 -4.35 15.85 -21.97
CA GLY A 19 -3.62 15.45 -23.17
C GLY A 19 -2.17 15.93 -23.26
N PHE A 20 -1.73 16.89 -22.46
CA PHE A 20 -0.31 17.21 -22.29
C PHE A 20 0.36 16.21 -21.33
N GLY A 21 1.67 16.25 -21.18
CA GLY A 21 2.35 15.40 -20.25
C GLY A 21 3.75 15.88 -19.90
N PHE A 22 4.48 15.04 -19.19
CA PHE A 22 5.85 15.29 -18.75
C PHE A 22 6.71 14.07 -19.06
N VAL A 23 7.97 14.29 -19.42
CA VAL A 23 8.93 13.20 -19.57
C VAL A 23 9.92 13.27 -18.43
N LYS A 24 9.98 12.17 -17.66
CA LYS A 24 10.99 11.96 -16.64
C LYS A 24 12.20 11.27 -17.26
N ILE A 25 13.38 11.80 -16.99
CA ILE A 25 14.68 11.28 -17.41
C ILE A 25 15.42 10.83 -16.15
N ASP A 26 16.06 9.66 -16.19
CA ASP A 26 16.66 9.03 -15.01
C ASP A 26 17.76 9.90 -14.34
N ASP A 27 18.53 10.64 -15.13
CA ASP A 27 19.65 11.47 -14.65
C ASP A 27 19.31 12.95 -14.44
N ARG A 28 18.01 13.33 -14.45
CA ARG A 28 17.55 14.72 -14.25
C ARG A 28 16.54 14.81 -13.12
N GLU A 29 16.63 15.88 -12.33
CA GLU A 29 15.65 16.19 -11.28
C GLU A 29 14.37 16.82 -11.87
N ASP A 30 14.50 17.62 -12.93
CA ASP A 30 13.39 18.30 -13.60
C ASP A 30 12.72 17.40 -14.66
N GLU A 31 11.39 17.51 -14.76
CA GLU A 31 10.59 16.86 -15.80
C GLU A 31 10.39 17.81 -16.99
N ILE A 32 10.46 17.27 -18.20
CA ILE A 32 10.31 18.04 -19.43
C ILE A 32 8.84 18.05 -19.86
N TYR A 33 8.28 19.26 -19.98
CA TYR A 33 6.90 19.45 -20.42
C TYR A 33 6.74 19.13 -21.92
N ILE A 34 5.69 18.37 -22.26
CA ILE A 34 5.31 18.01 -23.64
C ILE A 34 3.88 18.49 -23.89
N ALA A 35 3.71 19.38 -24.85
CA ALA A 35 2.40 19.83 -25.28
C ALA A 35 1.61 18.69 -25.95
N LYS A 36 0.28 18.79 -25.94
CA LYS A 36 -0.61 17.76 -26.50
C LYS A 36 -0.29 17.46 -27.97
N GLU A 37 -0.08 18.49 -28.76
CA GLU A 37 0.25 18.41 -30.19
C GLU A 37 1.60 17.77 -30.47
N ASP A 38 2.53 17.85 -29.51
CA ASP A 38 3.90 17.35 -29.63
C ASP A 38 4.06 15.94 -29.00
N SER A 39 2.96 15.32 -28.49
CA SER A 39 2.98 14.05 -27.79
C SER A 39 3.00 12.79 -28.67
N LEU A 40 2.84 12.91 -29.99
CA LEU A 40 2.69 11.78 -30.95
C LEU A 40 1.66 10.72 -30.54
N ASN A 41 0.63 11.08 -29.74
CA ASN A 41 -0.34 10.17 -29.12
C ASN A 41 0.30 9.10 -28.19
N ALA A 42 1.47 9.36 -27.64
CA ALA A 42 2.07 8.52 -26.62
C ALA A 42 1.10 8.33 -25.45
N LEU A 43 1.12 7.13 -24.87
CA LEU A 43 0.33 6.75 -23.72
C LEU A 43 1.11 6.97 -22.43
N ASN A 44 0.41 6.97 -21.31
CA ASN A 44 1.04 7.05 -19.99
C ASN A 44 1.96 5.85 -19.75
N GLY A 45 3.20 6.09 -19.31
CA GLY A 45 4.21 5.06 -19.10
C GLY A 45 5.10 4.76 -20.31
N ASP A 46 4.76 5.26 -21.51
CA ASP A 46 5.56 4.99 -22.71
C ASP A 46 7.00 5.48 -22.59
N ARG A 47 7.95 4.64 -23.03
CA ARG A 47 9.34 5.06 -23.23
C ARG A 47 9.44 5.80 -24.55
N VAL A 48 9.90 7.03 -24.50
CA VAL A 48 9.92 7.95 -25.64
C VAL A 48 11.31 8.55 -25.87
N LEU A 49 11.60 8.87 -27.12
CA LEU A 49 12.71 9.75 -27.51
C LEU A 49 12.15 11.14 -27.72
N ILE A 50 12.68 12.11 -27.01
CA ILE A 50 12.27 13.52 -27.12
C ILE A 50 13.41 14.39 -27.64
N GLU A 51 13.07 15.47 -28.31
CA GLU A 51 13.94 16.60 -28.60
C GLU A 51 13.62 17.68 -27.56
N ILE A 52 14.62 18.14 -26.79
CA ILE A 52 14.49 19.28 -25.91
C ILE A 52 14.50 20.55 -26.76
N THR A 53 13.42 21.33 -26.70
CA THR A 53 13.25 22.57 -27.48
C THR A 53 13.58 23.80 -26.65
N GLU A 54 13.34 23.78 -25.36
CA GLU A 54 13.71 24.83 -24.41
C GLU A 54 14.25 24.18 -23.12
N GLU A 55 15.41 24.65 -22.64
CA GLU A 55 15.97 24.22 -21.35
C GLU A 55 15.35 24.99 -20.19
N GLN A 56 15.33 24.38 -19.03
CA GLN A 56 14.83 25.03 -17.81
C GLN A 56 15.67 26.25 -17.44
N ASN A 57 14.98 27.32 -17.08
CA ASN A 57 15.62 28.52 -16.51
C ASN A 57 14.80 29.02 -15.30
N LYS A 58 15.23 30.14 -14.66
CA LYS A 58 14.59 30.69 -13.46
C LYS A 58 13.09 31.05 -13.62
N VAL A 59 12.59 31.14 -14.86
CA VAL A 59 11.24 31.62 -15.18
C VAL A 59 10.41 30.55 -15.91
N LYS A 60 11.04 29.69 -16.71
CA LYS A 60 10.37 28.69 -17.57
C LYS A 60 10.84 27.28 -17.26
N ARG A 61 9.91 26.32 -17.35
CA ARG A 61 10.19 24.89 -17.33
C ARG A 61 10.86 24.45 -18.62
N ALA A 62 11.59 23.32 -18.58
CA ALA A 62 12.06 22.68 -19.80
C ALA A 62 10.88 22.21 -20.65
N GLU A 63 10.96 22.41 -21.96
CA GLU A 63 9.96 21.99 -22.95
C GLU A 63 10.60 21.10 -24.02
N GLY A 64 9.81 20.16 -24.54
CA GLY A 64 10.27 19.22 -25.54
C GLY A 64 9.16 18.69 -26.45
N LYS A 65 9.57 17.90 -27.44
CA LYS A 65 8.69 17.22 -28.41
C LYS A 65 9.03 15.75 -28.49
N ILE A 66 8.03 14.87 -28.44
CA ILE A 66 8.25 13.46 -28.70
C ILE A 66 8.54 13.28 -30.21
N LYS A 67 9.69 12.68 -30.49
CA LYS A 67 10.10 12.34 -31.87
C LYS A 67 9.80 10.89 -32.20
N LYS A 68 9.81 10.02 -31.19
CA LYS A 68 9.56 8.60 -31.39
C LYS A 68 9.08 7.96 -30.09
N ILE A 69 8.08 7.10 -30.18
CA ILE A 69 7.75 6.15 -29.14
C ILE A 69 8.67 4.94 -29.33
N ILE A 70 9.52 4.66 -28.34
CA ILE A 70 10.51 3.58 -28.37
C ILE A 70 9.83 2.25 -27.98
N LYS A 71 9.04 2.31 -26.91
CA LYS A 71 8.29 1.17 -26.38
C LYS A 71 7.00 1.65 -25.75
N HIS A 72 5.90 0.98 -26.05
CA HIS A 72 4.67 1.14 -25.30
C HIS A 72 4.73 0.30 -24.03
N GLU A 73 4.33 0.87 -22.88
CA GLU A 73 4.31 0.17 -21.61
C GLU A 73 2.99 -0.57 -21.41
N LYS A 74 1.86 0.07 -21.70
CA LYS A 74 0.54 -0.55 -21.57
C LYS A 74 0.22 -1.41 -22.78
N GLU A 75 0.16 -2.73 -22.57
CA GLU A 75 -0.31 -3.70 -23.58
C GLU A 75 -1.80 -4.00 -23.43
N THR A 76 -2.33 -3.82 -22.21
CA THR A 76 -3.72 -4.06 -21.86
C THR A 76 -4.39 -2.81 -21.29
N VAL A 77 -5.71 -2.73 -21.45
CA VAL A 77 -6.54 -1.63 -20.95
C VAL A 77 -7.83 -2.20 -20.39
N VAL A 78 -8.23 -1.70 -19.22
CA VAL A 78 -9.54 -1.98 -18.64
C VAL A 78 -10.54 -0.91 -19.06
N GLY A 79 -11.77 -1.31 -19.34
CA GLY A 79 -12.81 -0.34 -19.70
C GLY A 79 -14.18 -0.97 -19.83
N THR A 80 -15.15 -0.14 -20.21
CA THR A 80 -16.54 -0.55 -20.38
C THR A 80 -16.84 -0.81 -21.85
N PHE A 81 -17.31 -2.02 -22.15
CA PHE A 81 -17.68 -2.40 -23.52
C PHE A 81 -19.03 -1.84 -23.94
N GLN A 82 -19.07 -1.25 -25.11
CA GLN A 82 -20.27 -0.75 -25.77
C GLN A 82 -20.43 -1.44 -27.12
N GLU A 83 -21.47 -2.24 -27.24
CA GLU A 83 -21.74 -3.04 -28.42
C GLU A 83 -22.52 -2.24 -29.49
N SER A 84 -22.15 -2.43 -30.74
CA SER A 84 -22.90 -2.00 -31.95
C SER A 84 -23.13 -3.23 -32.85
N ARG A 85 -23.92 -3.07 -33.92
CA ARG A 85 -24.34 -4.20 -34.78
C ARG A 85 -23.18 -5.04 -35.34
N ASN A 86 -22.10 -4.39 -35.80
CA ASN A 86 -20.97 -5.04 -36.49
C ASN A 86 -19.60 -4.76 -35.87
N PHE A 87 -19.55 -3.98 -34.82
CA PHE A 87 -18.32 -3.61 -34.08
C PHE A 87 -18.70 -3.20 -32.67
N GLY A 88 -17.73 -2.93 -31.84
CA GLY A 88 -17.93 -2.33 -30.53
C GLY A 88 -16.79 -1.37 -30.21
N PHE A 89 -16.97 -0.66 -29.12
CA PHE A 89 -15.94 0.17 -28.53
C PHE A 89 -15.78 -0.20 -27.07
N VAL A 90 -14.55 -0.06 -26.57
CA VAL A 90 -14.29 -0.06 -25.14
C VAL A 90 -13.90 1.34 -24.73
N VAL A 91 -14.66 1.91 -23.80
CA VAL A 91 -14.37 3.19 -23.16
C VAL A 91 -13.39 2.91 -22.01
N PRO A 92 -12.11 3.32 -22.10
CA PRO A 92 -11.13 3.09 -21.06
C PRO A 92 -11.51 3.74 -19.73
N ASP A 93 -11.23 3.07 -18.60
CA ASP A 93 -11.42 3.63 -17.27
C ASP A 93 -10.38 4.72 -16.99
N ASP A 94 -9.14 4.53 -17.43
CA ASP A 94 -8.11 5.57 -17.44
C ASP A 94 -8.42 6.65 -18.50
N LYS A 95 -8.93 7.78 -18.06
CA LYS A 95 -9.23 8.93 -18.92
C LYS A 95 -7.99 9.51 -19.62
N ALA A 96 -6.78 9.24 -19.10
CA ALA A 96 -5.54 9.68 -19.75
C ALA A 96 -5.24 8.88 -21.02
N PHE A 97 -5.88 7.73 -21.24
CA PHE A 97 -5.80 7.01 -22.53
C PHE A 97 -6.30 7.90 -23.69
N GLY A 98 -7.41 8.60 -23.49
CA GLY A 98 -7.84 9.74 -24.31
C GLY A 98 -8.66 9.39 -25.55
N THR A 99 -8.86 8.11 -25.89
CA THR A 99 -9.70 7.66 -27.03
C THR A 99 -10.33 6.30 -26.69
N ASP A 100 -11.51 6.04 -27.29
CA ASP A 100 -12.11 4.71 -27.21
C ASP A 100 -11.30 3.71 -28.03
N ILE A 101 -11.37 2.42 -27.66
CA ILE A 101 -10.68 1.34 -28.35
C ILE A 101 -11.70 0.62 -29.25
N PHE A 102 -11.43 0.58 -30.55
CA PHE A 102 -12.27 -0.12 -31.52
C PHE A 102 -12.08 -1.64 -31.39
N ILE A 103 -13.19 -2.38 -31.31
CA ILE A 103 -13.21 -3.83 -31.24
C ILE A 103 -14.01 -4.37 -32.44
N SER A 104 -13.42 -5.20 -33.27
CA SER A 104 -14.11 -5.87 -34.37
C SER A 104 -15.00 -7.01 -33.85
N LYS A 105 -16.10 -7.34 -34.55
CA LYS A 105 -17.12 -8.32 -34.12
C LYS A 105 -16.56 -9.68 -33.71
N GLY A 106 -15.51 -10.17 -34.37
CA GLY A 106 -14.88 -11.45 -34.05
C GLY A 106 -13.99 -11.46 -32.80
N LYS A 107 -13.82 -10.27 -32.12
CA LYS A 107 -12.90 -10.07 -30.98
C LYS A 107 -13.62 -9.67 -29.69
N PHE A 108 -14.91 -9.97 -29.58
CA PHE A 108 -15.75 -9.60 -28.41
C PHE A 108 -15.61 -10.53 -27.22
N LEU A 109 -15.09 -11.74 -27.39
CA LEU A 109 -15.03 -12.78 -26.35
C LEU A 109 -16.40 -12.99 -25.63
N ASN A 110 -17.50 -12.91 -26.37
CA ASN A 110 -18.89 -12.96 -25.86
C ASN A 110 -19.25 -11.84 -24.85
N ALA A 111 -18.47 -10.77 -24.78
CA ALA A 111 -18.80 -9.61 -23.95
C ALA A 111 -20.12 -8.99 -24.41
N LYS A 112 -20.90 -8.51 -23.44
CA LYS A 112 -22.19 -7.85 -23.64
C LYS A 112 -22.06 -6.36 -23.33
N ASN A 113 -23.00 -5.59 -23.83
CA ASN A 113 -23.06 -4.16 -23.57
C ASN A 113 -23.05 -3.86 -22.05
N ASN A 114 -22.31 -2.82 -21.64
CA ASN A 114 -22.12 -2.41 -20.25
C ASN A 114 -21.37 -3.42 -19.35
N GLN A 115 -20.57 -4.30 -19.93
CA GLN A 115 -19.65 -5.11 -19.15
C GLN A 115 -18.27 -4.46 -19.05
N LYS A 116 -17.62 -4.64 -17.91
CA LYS A 116 -16.20 -4.37 -17.72
C LYS A 116 -15.37 -5.46 -18.37
N VAL A 117 -14.38 -5.07 -19.13
CA VAL A 117 -13.53 -5.95 -19.91
C VAL A 117 -12.07 -5.55 -19.85
N VAL A 118 -11.18 -6.52 -20.03
CA VAL A 118 -9.76 -6.29 -20.30
C VAL A 118 -9.54 -6.43 -21.80
N VAL A 119 -8.94 -5.42 -22.41
CA VAL A 119 -8.62 -5.36 -23.83
C VAL A 119 -7.13 -5.42 -24.03
N LYS A 120 -6.66 -6.32 -24.88
CA LYS A 120 -5.30 -6.30 -25.42
C LYS A 120 -5.25 -5.34 -26.62
N ILE A 121 -4.34 -4.36 -26.59
CA ILE A 121 -4.13 -3.41 -27.69
C ILE A 121 -3.46 -4.14 -28.84
N THR A 122 -4.09 -4.13 -30.01
CA THR A 122 -3.53 -4.71 -31.26
C THR A 122 -2.96 -3.64 -32.18
N LYS A 123 -3.49 -2.40 -32.09
CA LYS A 123 -2.93 -1.22 -32.75
C LYS A 123 -3.07 -0.01 -31.84
N TYR A 124 -1.98 0.66 -31.59
CA TYR A 124 -1.94 1.88 -30.78
C TYR A 124 -2.55 3.08 -31.51
N PRO A 125 -3.06 4.11 -30.79
CA PRO A 125 -3.69 5.25 -31.39
C PRO A 125 -2.70 6.03 -32.27
N GLN A 126 -3.17 6.45 -33.45
CA GLN A 126 -2.41 7.28 -34.37
C GLN A 126 -3.20 8.57 -34.67
N LYS A 127 -2.55 9.57 -35.28
CA LYS A 127 -3.21 10.83 -35.60
C LYS A 127 -4.48 10.58 -36.43
N GLY A 128 -5.64 10.90 -35.82
CA GLY A 128 -6.96 10.74 -36.48
C GLY A 128 -7.52 9.29 -36.49
N LYS A 129 -6.88 8.33 -35.78
CA LYS A 129 -7.35 6.95 -35.68
C LYS A 129 -7.32 6.49 -34.22
N ASN A 130 -8.43 5.90 -33.79
CA ASN A 130 -8.54 5.27 -32.48
C ASN A 130 -7.64 4.03 -32.40
N ALA A 131 -7.32 3.62 -31.16
CA ALA A 131 -6.71 2.33 -30.91
C ALA A 131 -7.63 1.19 -31.38
N GLU A 132 -7.03 0.06 -31.80
CA GLU A 132 -7.78 -1.18 -32.04
C GLU A 132 -7.33 -2.24 -31.02
N GLY A 133 -8.26 -3.09 -30.60
CA GLY A 133 -7.97 -4.13 -29.61
C GLY A 133 -8.81 -5.40 -29.79
N GLU A 134 -8.54 -6.34 -28.89
CA GLU A 134 -9.35 -7.54 -28.70
C GLU A 134 -9.62 -7.73 -27.21
N ILE A 135 -10.86 -8.10 -26.88
CA ILE A 135 -11.23 -8.44 -25.51
C ILE A 135 -10.59 -9.78 -25.17
N ILE A 136 -9.81 -9.80 -24.09
CA ILE A 136 -9.13 -11.02 -23.60
C ILE A 136 -9.76 -11.53 -22.30
N GLU A 137 -10.52 -10.70 -21.57
CA GLU A 137 -11.21 -11.09 -20.35
C GLU A 137 -12.46 -10.26 -20.17
N VAL A 138 -13.55 -10.89 -19.68
CA VAL A 138 -14.80 -10.22 -19.28
C VAL A 138 -14.87 -10.29 -17.76
N LEU A 139 -14.88 -9.13 -17.10
CA LEU A 139 -14.84 -9.03 -15.63
C LEU A 139 -16.23 -9.15 -15.00
N GLY A 140 -17.29 -8.72 -15.71
CA GLY A 140 -18.67 -8.74 -15.24
C GLY A 140 -19.44 -7.49 -15.66
N SER A 141 -20.69 -7.38 -15.19
CA SER A 141 -21.52 -6.17 -15.43
C SER A 141 -20.99 -5.00 -14.58
N ILE A 142 -21.12 -3.77 -15.10
CA ILE A 142 -20.76 -2.56 -14.35
C ILE A 142 -21.51 -2.41 -13.02
N ASP A 143 -22.72 -3.00 -12.93
CA ASP A 143 -23.58 -2.95 -11.73
C ASP A 143 -23.37 -4.16 -10.80
N GLU A 144 -22.49 -5.09 -11.16
CA GLU A 144 -22.21 -6.30 -10.39
C GLU A 144 -21.20 -6.01 -9.28
N ALA A 145 -21.53 -6.44 -8.06
CA ALA A 145 -20.69 -6.22 -6.90
C ALA A 145 -19.28 -6.86 -7.06
N GLY A 146 -18.23 -6.10 -6.76
CA GLY A 146 -16.85 -6.54 -6.82
C GLY A 146 -16.19 -6.40 -8.21
N VAL A 147 -16.94 -6.09 -9.27
CA VAL A 147 -16.39 -5.87 -10.62
C VAL A 147 -15.56 -4.59 -10.67
N ASP A 148 -15.93 -3.58 -9.90
CA ASP A 148 -15.15 -2.36 -9.70
C ASP A 148 -13.77 -2.67 -9.12
N MET A 149 -13.69 -3.51 -8.07
CA MET A 149 -12.43 -3.95 -7.47
C MET A 149 -11.58 -4.77 -8.45
N LEU A 150 -12.22 -5.70 -9.20
CA LEU A 150 -11.53 -6.48 -10.24
C LEU A 150 -10.97 -5.57 -11.33
N SER A 151 -11.73 -4.55 -11.71
CA SER A 151 -11.28 -3.56 -12.71
C SER A 151 -10.02 -2.84 -12.26
N ILE A 152 -9.96 -2.38 -11.00
CA ILE A 152 -8.77 -1.73 -10.41
C ILE A 152 -7.58 -2.69 -10.38
N ILE A 153 -7.78 -3.93 -9.93
CA ILE A 153 -6.73 -4.96 -9.90
C ILE A 153 -6.11 -5.16 -11.28
N LYS A 154 -6.95 -5.25 -12.31
CA LYS A 154 -6.51 -5.47 -13.69
C LYS A 154 -5.91 -4.21 -14.31
N GLU A 155 -6.43 -3.02 -13.98
CA GLU A 155 -5.91 -1.76 -14.52
C GLU A 155 -4.50 -1.45 -14.04
N TYR A 156 -4.22 -1.76 -12.76
CA TYR A 156 -2.91 -1.56 -12.14
C TYR A 156 -2.01 -2.80 -12.18
N ASP A 157 -2.46 -3.87 -12.87
CA ASP A 157 -1.73 -5.15 -12.98
C ASP A 157 -1.27 -5.68 -11.61
N LEU A 158 -2.16 -5.56 -10.59
CA LEU A 158 -1.83 -5.96 -9.24
C LEU A 158 -1.72 -7.50 -9.15
N PRO A 159 -0.65 -8.04 -8.57
CA PRO A 159 -0.44 -9.48 -8.45
C PRO A 159 -1.37 -10.07 -7.37
N ALA A 160 -2.62 -10.39 -7.75
CA ALA A 160 -3.66 -10.83 -6.82
C ALA A 160 -3.36 -12.18 -6.16
N GLU A 161 -2.62 -13.05 -6.83
CA GLU A 161 -2.28 -14.40 -6.36
C GLU A 161 -0.76 -14.57 -6.24
N PHE A 162 -0.33 -15.43 -5.33
CA PHE A 162 1.07 -15.80 -5.20
C PHE A 162 1.38 -17.03 -6.05
N PRO A 163 2.59 -17.11 -6.63
CA PRO A 163 3.08 -18.34 -7.23
C PRO A 163 3.10 -19.49 -6.21
N GLU A 164 2.77 -20.71 -6.66
CA GLU A 164 2.64 -21.88 -5.77
C GLU A 164 3.94 -22.18 -4.99
N ASN A 165 5.10 -22.06 -5.65
CA ASN A 165 6.41 -22.26 -5.03
C ASN A 165 6.73 -21.25 -3.92
N VAL A 166 6.19 -20.02 -3.99
CA VAL A 166 6.31 -19.00 -2.95
C VAL A 166 5.47 -19.37 -1.72
N ILE A 167 4.24 -19.84 -1.98
CA ILE A 167 3.35 -20.36 -0.90
C ILE A 167 3.96 -21.59 -0.23
N GLU A 168 4.54 -22.51 -1.00
CA GLU A 168 5.23 -23.68 -0.45
C GLU A 168 6.43 -23.30 0.43
N GLU A 169 7.19 -22.26 0.04
CA GLU A 169 8.28 -21.75 0.86
C GLU A 169 7.76 -21.16 2.17
N ALA A 170 6.70 -20.35 2.13
CA ALA A 170 6.07 -19.77 3.31
C ALA A 170 5.59 -20.84 4.31
N LYS A 171 4.95 -21.89 3.82
CA LYS A 171 4.43 -23.00 4.64
C LYS A 171 5.51 -23.79 5.40
N LYS A 172 6.78 -23.75 4.97
CA LYS A 172 7.89 -24.46 5.66
C LYS A 172 8.14 -23.91 7.07
N TYR A 173 7.79 -22.66 7.34
CA TYR A 173 7.99 -22.06 8.65
C TYR A 173 6.94 -22.48 9.67
N GLY A 174 5.73 -22.91 9.22
CA GLY A 174 4.63 -23.30 10.11
C GLY A 174 4.17 -22.16 11.02
N ASP A 175 3.50 -22.51 12.14
CA ASP A 175 2.92 -21.54 13.08
C ASP A 175 3.71 -21.40 14.37
N LYS A 176 4.78 -22.18 14.55
CA LYS A 176 5.54 -22.25 15.81
C LYS A 176 7.02 -21.98 15.57
N ILE A 177 7.59 -21.27 16.53
CA ILE A 177 9.03 -21.00 16.58
C ILE A 177 9.80 -22.29 16.88
N ASP A 178 10.91 -22.53 16.17
CA ASP A 178 11.82 -23.61 16.48
C ASP A 178 12.67 -23.26 17.71
N ALA A 179 12.69 -24.15 18.69
CA ALA A 179 13.40 -23.96 19.95
C ALA A 179 14.91 -23.71 19.79
N LYS A 180 15.52 -24.23 18.71
CA LYS A 180 16.96 -23.99 18.41
C LYS A 180 17.26 -22.52 18.07
N ASP A 181 16.27 -21.78 17.55
CA ASP A 181 16.45 -20.42 17.08
C ASP A 181 16.24 -19.36 18.19
N ILE A 182 15.84 -19.80 19.38
CA ILE A 182 15.66 -18.95 20.58
C ILE A 182 16.98 -18.54 21.21
N GLN A 183 18.04 -19.34 21.08
CA GLN A 183 19.28 -19.24 21.87
C GLN A 183 20.01 -17.89 21.84
N ASN A 184 19.81 -17.10 20.77
CA ASN A 184 20.47 -15.80 20.59
C ASN A 184 19.51 -14.62 20.69
N ARG A 185 18.36 -14.80 21.37
CA ARG A 185 17.32 -13.77 21.54
C ARG A 185 17.09 -13.46 23.00
N ILE A 186 16.80 -12.20 23.29
CA ILE A 186 16.35 -11.80 24.62
C ILE A 186 14.93 -12.28 24.82
N ASP A 187 14.72 -13.02 25.93
CA ASP A 187 13.42 -13.59 26.27
C ASP A 187 12.55 -12.58 27.02
N CYS A 188 11.54 -12.04 26.34
CA CYS A 188 10.55 -11.10 26.86
C CYS A 188 9.15 -11.74 27.00
N ARG A 189 9.02 -13.07 26.94
CA ARG A 189 7.72 -13.77 26.95
C ARG A 189 6.93 -13.63 28.25
N GLN A 190 7.60 -13.23 29.33
CA GLN A 190 6.95 -13.00 30.64
C GLN A 190 6.55 -11.53 30.85
N ASP A 191 6.89 -10.65 29.91
CA ASP A 191 6.55 -9.26 29.97
C ASP A 191 5.07 -9.04 29.58
N ILE A 192 4.46 -8.00 30.14
CA ILE A 192 3.09 -7.60 29.78
C ILE A 192 3.17 -6.71 28.55
N ILE A 193 2.88 -7.27 27.39
CA ILE A 193 3.02 -6.66 26.09
C ILE A 193 1.67 -6.66 25.37
N PHE A 194 1.35 -5.58 24.66
CA PHE A 194 0.09 -5.41 23.93
C PHE A 194 0.33 -5.09 22.47
N THR A 195 -0.56 -5.58 21.60
CA THR A 195 -0.81 -4.96 20.29
C THR A 195 -2.06 -4.10 20.40
N ILE A 196 -2.13 -2.97 19.67
CA ILE A 196 -3.30 -2.06 19.66
C ILE A 196 -3.57 -1.67 18.19
N ASP A 197 -4.59 -2.26 17.58
CA ASP A 197 -4.88 -2.17 16.15
C ASP A 197 -6.37 -1.93 15.88
N GLY A 198 -6.75 -1.90 14.61
CA GLY A 198 -8.15 -1.99 14.21
C GLY A 198 -8.74 -3.36 14.57
N GLU A 199 -10.06 -3.44 14.75
CA GLU A 199 -10.74 -4.70 15.11
C GLU A 199 -10.50 -5.82 14.09
N ASP A 200 -10.46 -5.46 12.80
CA ASP A 200 -10.33 -6.39 11.68
C ASP A 200 -8.87 -6.67 11.26
N ALA A 201 -7.90 -6.01 11.89
CA ALA A 201 -6.47 -6.22 11.57
C ALA A 201 -6.08 -7.67 11.83
N LYS A 202 -5.27 -8.25 10.93
CA LYS A 202 -4.77 -9.63 11.02
C LYS A 202 -3.26 -9.71 10.96
N ASP A 203 -2.64 -8.69 10.47
CA ASP A 203 -1.23 -8.46 10.28
C ASP A 203 -0.75 -7.50 11.38
N LEU A 204 -0.54 -8.06 12.59
CA LEU A 204 -0.13 -7.31 13.77
C LEU A 204 1.39 -7.20 13.75
N ASP A 205 1.91 -6.08 13.26
CA ASP A 205 3.35 -5.91 12.99
C ASP A 205 4.11 -5.39 14.20
N ASP A 206 3.46 -4.66 15.11
CA ASP A 206 4.06 -4.02 16.27
C ASP A 206 3.35 -4.34 17.59
N ALA A 207 4.13 -4.33 18.65
CA ALA A 207 3.64 -4.49 20.01
C ALA A 207 4.45 -3.62 20.97
N VAL A 208 3.80 -3.12 22.01
CA VAL A 208 4.39 -2.16 22.93
C VAL A 208 4.22 -2.55 24.40
N ARG A 209 5.15 -2.05 25.21
CA ARG A 209 5.13 -2.11 26.66
C ARG A 209 5.67 -0.83 27.23
N VAL A 210 5.00 -0.28 28.25
CA VAL A 210 5.50 0.88 29.00
C VAL A 210 5.51 0.52 30.49
N ILE A 211 6.62 0.83 31.17
CA ILE A 211 6.74 0.72 32.62
C ILE A 211 7.35 1.98 33.22
N LYS A 212 6.99 2.30 34.47
CA LYS A 212 7.60 3.39 35.24
C LYS A 212 8.82 2.87 35.97
N LEU A 213 9.96 3.50 35.77
CA LEU A 213 11.21 3.13 36.44
C LEU A 213 11.32 3.79 37.82
N LYS A 214 12.16 3.23 38.71
CA LYS A 214 12.36 3.75 40.09
C LYS A 214 12.89 5.19 40.14
N ASN A 215 13.61 5.63 39.09
CA ASN A 215 14.11 7.00 38.96
C ASN A 215 13.07 7.99 38.42
N GLY A 216 11.83 7.55 38.18
CA GLY A 216 10.74 8.37 37.67
C GLY A 216 10.68 8.46 36.14
N ASN A 217 11.65 7.92 35.40
CA ASN A 217 11.62 7.82 33.94
C ASN A 217 10.68 6.70 33.51
N TYR A 218 10.42 6.63 32.20
CA TYR A 218 9.66 5.56 31.55
C TYR A 218 10.63 4.63 30.83
N ARG A 219 10.32 3.35 30.81
CA ARG A 219 10.89 2.41 29.84
C ARG A 219 9.79 2.09 28.84
N LEU A 220 10.05 2.40 27.59
CA LEU A 220 9.24 2.02 26.44
C LEU A 220 9.96 0.91 25.68
N ASP A 221 9.31 -0.24 25.57
CA ASP A 221 9.76 -1.35 24.74
C ASP A 221 8.84 -1.40 23.52
N VAL A 222 9.44 -1.33 22.32
CA VAL A 222 8.76 -1.49 21.03
C VAL A 222 9.27 -2.75 20.39
N HIS A 223 8.36 -3.62 19.98
CA HIS A 223 8.65 -4.91 19.39
C HIS A 223 8.05 -4.96 17.98
N ILE A 224 8.87 -5.09 16.97
CA ILE A 224 8.42 -5.25 15.58
C ILE A 224 8.64 -6.70 15.16
N ALA A 225 7.70 -7.31 14.46
CA ALA A 225 7.83 -8.66 13.93
C ALA A 225 9.15 -8.83 13.14
N ASP A 226 9.97 -9.83 13.47
CA ASP A 226 11.26 -10.08 12.79
C ASP A 226 11.02 -10.81 11.46
N VAL A 227 10.39 -10.10 10.52
CA VAL A 227 10.08 -10.60 9.18
C VAL A 227 11.36 -11.04 8.46
N SER A 228 12.47 -10.35 8.68
CA SER A 228 13.76 -10.66 8.07
C SER A 228 14.35 -12.02 8.48
N TYR A 229 13.87 -12.58 9.58
CA TYR A 229 14.20 -13.95 9.97
C TYR A 229 13.63 -14.98 8.98
N TYR A 230 12.44 -14.74 8.45
CA TYR A 230 11.69 -15.62 7.55
C TYR A 230 11.94 -15.29 6.07
N VAL A 231 11.92 -14.02 5.71
CA VAL A 231 12.17 -13.54 4.34
C VAL A 231 13.65 -13.24 4.17
N ARG A 232 14.38 -14.22 3.66
CA ARG A 232 15.83 -14.13 3.47
C ARG A 232 16.17 -13.55 2.11
N GLU A 233 17.21 -12.72 2.05
CA GLU A 233 17.71 -12.14 0.81
C GLU A 233 17.92 -13.21 -0.26
N GLY A 234 17.39 -12.98 -1.47
CA GLY A 234 17.47 -13.87 -2.62
C GLY A 234 16.55 -15.10 -2.58
N SER A 235 15.74 -15.28 -1.51
CA SER A 235 14.71 -16.33 -1.43
C SER A 235 13.57 -16.09 -2.42
N LEU A 236 12.66 -17.07 -2.61
CA LEU A 236 11.48 -16.86 -3.44
C LEU A 236 10.54 -15.82 -2.80
N LEU A 237 10.40 -15.84 -1.47
CA LEU A 237 9.64 -14.86 -0.71
C LEU A 237 10.18 -13.44 -0.92
N ASP A 238 11.51 -13.26 -0.83
CA ASP A 238 12.14 -11.96 -1.03
C ASP A 238 11.92 -11.42 -2.45
N LYS A 239 12.14 -12.25 -3.46
CA LYS A 239 11.93 -11.87 -4.87
C LYS A 239 10.49 -11.48 -5.14
N GLU A 240 9.53 -12.22 -4.61
CA GLU A 240 8.11 -11.92 -4.77
C GLU A 240 7.74 -10.63 -4.03
N ALA A 241 8.26 -10.44 -2.81
CA ALA A 241 8.05 -9.21 -2.04
C ALA A 241 8.60 -7.97 -2.76
N GLN A 242 9.77 -8.08 -3.43
CA GLN A 242 10.33 -7.00 -4.25
C GLN A 242 9.46 -6.68 -5.47
N ILE A 243 8.86 -7.68 -6.12
CA ILE A 243 7.93 -7.49 -7.25
C ILE A 243 6.67 -6.74 -6.77
N ARG A 244 6.11 -7.13 -5.62
CA ARG A 244 4.90 -6.51 -5.07
C ARG A 244 5.14 -5.12 -4.49
N GLY A 245 6.27 -4.92 -3.84
CA GLY A 245 6.71 -3.66 -3.25
C GLY A 245 5.97 -3.22 -1.98
N THR A 246 4.67 -3.52 -1.87
CA THR A 246 3.81 -3.20 -0.73
C THR A 246 2.57 -4.09 -0.69
N SER A 247 1.86 -4.10 0.44
CA SER A 247 0.48 -4.59 0.50
C SER A 247 -0.48 -3.53 -0.04
N VAL A 248 -1.53 -3.95 -0.74
CA VAL A 248 -2.58 -3.06 -1.27
C VAL A 248 -3.88 -3.37 -0.55
N TYR A 249 -4.37 -2.40 0.22
CA TYR A 249 -5.62 -2.50 0.97
C TYR A 249 -6.77 -1.96 0.12
N MET A 250 -7.73 -2.83 -0.19
CA MET A 250 -8.93 -2.51 -0.94
C MET A 250 -10.15 -2.64 -0.03
N LEU A 251 -11.30 -2.15 -0.44
CA LEU A 251 -12.51 -2.15 0.39
C LEU A 251 -12.92 -3.54 0.90
N SER A 252 -12.81 -4.58 0.06
CA SER A 252 -13.28 -5.94 0.40
C SER A 252 -12.17 -6.96 0.60
N ARG A 253 -10.93 -6.62 0.27
CA ARG A 253 -9.80 -7.54 0.36
C ARG A 253 -8.46 -6.81 0.48
N VAL A 254 -7.45 -7.54 0.94
CA VAL A 254 -6.06 -7.11 0.91
C VAL A 254 -5.32 -7.97 -0.13
N ILE A 255 -4.50 -7.34 -0.97
CA ILE A 255 -3.49 -8.00 -1.79
C ILE A 255 -2.17 -7.83 -1.04
N PRO A 256 -1.73 -8.83 -0.27
CA PRO A 256 -0.61 -8.66 0.64
C PRO A 256 0.74 -8.75 -0.09
N MET A 257 1.75 -8.05 0.45
CA MET A 257 3.14 -8.15 -0.02
C MET A 257 3.75 -9.53 0.26
N LEU A 258 3.38 -10.14 1.39
CA LEU A 258 3.83 -11.46 1.81
C LEU A 258 2.65 -12.43 1.90
N PRO A 259 2.87 -13.75 1.68
CA PRO A 259 1.83 -14.76 1.88
C PRO A 259 1.21 -14.69 3.28
N LYS A 260 -0.08 -15.01 3.39
CA LYS A 260 -0.83 -14.96 4.66
C LYS A 260 -0.26 -15.89 5.74
N GLU A 261 0.41 -16.94 5.34
CA GLU A 261 1.16 -17.84 6.23
C GLU A 261 2.23 -17.09 7.03
N LEU A 262 2.78 -16.01 6.45
CA LEU A 262 3.69 -15.09 7.13
C LEU A 262 2.94 -13.91 7.74
N SER A 263 2.28 -13.10 6.93
CA SER A 263 1.72 -11.82 7.37
C SER A 263 0.64 -11.93 8.44
N ASN A 264 -0.23 -12.96 8.38
CA ASN A 264 -1.28 -13.19 9.37
C ASN A 264 -0.91 -14.35 10.33
N GLY A 265 0.13 -15.13 9.99
CA GLY A 265 0.61 -16.30 10.68
C GLY A 265 1.81 -16.03 11.59
N ILE A 266 2.97 -16.59 11.22
CA ILE A 266 4.15 -16.62 12.08
C ILE A 266 4.77 -15.22 12.32
N CYS A 267 4.60 -14.26 11.42
CA CYS A 267 5.05 -12.88 11.61
C CYS A 267 4.05 -12.02 12.39
N SER A 268 2.74 -12.35 12.36
CA SER A 268 1.76 -11.59 13.13
C SER A 268 1.92 -11.81 14.62
N LEU A 269 2.00 -10.72 15.40
CA LEU A 269 2.20 -10.74 16.85
C LEU A 269 0.92 -11.09 17.60
N ASN A 270 0.36 -12.27 17.28
CA ASN A 270 -0.89 -12.78 17.84
C ASN A 270 -0.75 -13.06 19.36
N ALA A 271 -1.77 -12.67 20.13
CA ALA A 271 -1.78 -12.90 21.58
C ALA A 271 -1.68 -14.39 21.94
N GLY A 272 -0.91 -14.68 23.00
CA GLY A 272 -0.70 -16.04 23.50
C GLY A 272 0.22 -16.90 22.63
N GLN A 273 0.89 -16.34 21.65
CA GLN A 273 1.79 -17.05 20.76
C GLN A 273 3.20 -16.47 20.82
N ASP A 274 4.21 -17.35 20.87
CA ASP A 274 5.61 -16.93 20.82
C ASP A 274 5.94 -16.37 19.43
N ARG A 275 6.57 -15.20 19.37
CA ARG A 275 6.95 -14.52 18.12
C ARG A 275 8.33 -13.93 18.21
N PHE A 276 9.09 -14.02 17.10
CA PHE A 276 10.36 -13.35 16.96
C PHE A 276 10.17 -11.88 16.63
N THR A 277 10.97 -11.05 17.29
CA THR A 277 10.93 -9.60 17.11
C THR A 277 12.32 -9.02 16.95
N LEU A 278 12.39 -7.89 16.23
CA LEU A 278 13.43 -6.90 16.38
C LEU A 278 12.87 -5.82 17.31
N SER A 279 13.50 -5.66 18.46
CA SER A 279 12.96 -4.86 19.55
C SER A 279 13.87 -3.70 19.88
N CYS A 280 13.27 -2.60 20.35
CA CYS A 280 13.97 -1.45 20.88
C CYS A 280 13.46 -1.15 22.28
N SER A 281 14.36 -1.15 23.26
CA SER A 281 14.07 -0.71 24.64
C SER A 281 14.65 0.68 24.85
N MET A 282 13.83 1.63 25.25
CA MET A 282 14.20 3.03 25.43
C MET A 282 13.89 3.50 26.86
N GLU A 283 14.86 4.14 27.51
CA GLU A 283 14.60 4.92 28.71
C GLU A 283 14.27 6.35 28.30
N ILE A 284 13.10 6.85 28.72
CA ILE A 284 12.60 8.18 28.35
C ILE A 284 12.30 8.94 29.65
N ASN A 285 12.80 10.16 29.75
CA ASN A 285 12.56 11.03 30.89
C ASN A 285 11.19 11.74 30.79
N ASN A 286 10.81 12.47 31.85
CA ASN A 286 9.55 13.20 31.93
C ASN A 286 9.46 14.45 31.00
N LYS A 287 10.52 14.74 30.25
CA LYS A 287 10.52 15.76 29.16
C LYS A 287 10.41 15.10 27.77
N GLY A 288 10.23 13.78 27.70
CA GLY A 288 10.19 13.04 26.45
C GLY A 288 11.55 12.86 25.76
N GLU A 289 12.67 13.06 26.48
CA GLU A 289 14.02 12.86 25.95
C GLU A 289 14.44 11.40 26.15
N VAL A 290 14.96 10.77 25.09
CA VAL A 290 15.52 9.42 25.17
C VAL A 290 16.88 9.52 25.86
N VAL A 291 16.97 8.92 27.04
CA VAL A 291 18.18 8.87 27.86
C VAL A 291 19.13 7.76 27.40
N SER A 292 18.54 6.60 27.05
CA SER A 292 19.25 5.46 26.50
C SER A 292 18.33 4.64 25.60
N ALA A 293 18.92 3.93 24.64
CA ALA A 293 18.20 3.00 23.78
C ALA A 293 19.08 1.78 23.47
N GLU A 294 18.46 0.60 23.41
CA GLU A 294 19.08 -0.65 23.02
C GLU A 294 18.21 -1.37 22.00
N VAL A 295 18.81 -1.81 20.88
CA VAL A 295 18.14 -2.61 19.85
C VAL A 295 18.64 -4.04 19.93
N TYR A 296 17.70 -4.99 19.93
CA TYR A 296 18.02 -6.41 20.10
C TYR A 296 17.04 -7.31 19.35
N LYS A 297 17.45 -8.54 19.08
CA LYS A 297 16.57 -9.61 18.64
C LYS A 297 15.88 -10.19 19.87
N GLY A 298 14.54 -10.13 19.88
CA GLY A 298 13.72 -10.59 20.97
C GLY A 298 12.89 -11.82 20.61
N ILE A 299 12.35 -12.44 21.66
CA ILE A 299 11.19 -13.34 21.59
C ILE A 299 10.16 -12.84 22.58
N ILE A 300 8.94 -12.64 22.11
CA ILE A 300 7.83 -12.15 22.92
C ILE A 300 6.66 -13.12 22.89
N ASN A 301 5.76 -12.95 23.86
CA ASN A 301 4.41 -13.51 23.83
C ASN A 301 3.45 -12.38 24.18
N VAL A 302 2.67 -11.91 23.20
CA VAL A 302 1.72 -10.82 23.41
C VAL A 302 0.68 -11.24 24.42
N THR A 303 0.52 -10.45 25.47
CA THR A 303 -0.38 -10.74 26.60
C THR A 303 -1.84 -10.60 26.19
N GLU A 304 -2.15 -9.54 25.45
CA GLU A 304 -3.51 -9.24 24.99
C GLU A 304 -3.46 -8.47 23.68
N ARG A 305 -4.33 -8.86 22.74
CA ARG A 305 -4.60 -8.06 21.55
C ARG A 305 -5.69 -7.06 21.86
N MET A 306 -5.35 -5.78 21.78
CA MET A 306 -6.29 -4.69 22.01
C MET A 306 -6.74 -4.09 20.68
N ASN A 307 -7.83 -3.34 20.72
CA ASN A 307 -8.24 -2.47 19.64
C ASN A 307 -8.35 -1.03 20.12
N TYR A 308 -8.23 -0.07 19.19
CA TYR A 308 -8.29 1.35 19.52
C TYR A 308 -9.55 1.74 20.28
N HIS A 309 -10.69 1.15 19.92
CA HIS A 309 -11.98 1.46 20.54
C HIS A 309 -12.05 1.04 22.02
N ASP A 310 -11.62 -0.20 22.36
CA ASP A 310 -11.58 -0.67 23.73
C ASP A 310 -10.56 0.09 24.58
N VAL A 311 -9.37 0.41 24.02
CA VAL A 311 -8.36 1.23 24.72
C VAL A 311 -8.92 2.62 25.00
N GLN A 312 -9.61 3.27 24.04
CA GLN A 312 -10.24 4.57 24.29
C GLN A 312 -11.29 4.49 25.39
N LYS A 313 -12.14 3.46 25.41
CA LYS A 313 -13.12 3.27 26.49
C LYS A 313 -12.48 3.09 27.88
N ILE A 314 -11.32 2.41 27.92
CA ILE A 314 -10.56 2.27 29.18
C ILE A 314 -10.07 3.63 29.66
N LEU A 315 -9.49 4.44 28.77
CA LEU A 315 -8.96 5.77 29.12
C LEU A 315 -10.06 6.75 29.55
N ASP A 316 -11.19 6.73 28.84
CA ASP A 316 -12.36 7.59 29.15
C ASP A 316 -13.19 7.06 30.33
N LYS A 317 -12.96 5.85 30.77
CA LYS A 317 -13.75 5.14 31.80
C LYS A 317 -15.25 5.09 31.45
N SER A 318 -15.56 4.94 30.15
CA SER A 318 -16.91 5.10 29.60
C SER A 318 -17.72 3.81 29.49
N ASP A 319 -17.12 2.62 29.69
CA ASP A 319 -17.79 1.33 29.57
C ASP A 319 -17.38 0.36 30.71
N GLU A 320 -18.30 0.13 31.64
CA GLU A 320 -18.04 -0.74 32.82
C GLU A 320 -17.70 -2.19 32.43
N LYS A 321 -18.23 -2.71 31.33
CA LYS A 321 -17.95 -4.07 30.88
C LYS A 321 -16.51 -4.19 30.37
N VAL A 322 -16.07 -3.19 29.58
CA VAL A 322 -14.71 -3.12 29.06
C VAL A 322 -13.72 -2.93 30.23
N LEU A 323 -14.02 -2.02 31.17
CA LEU A 323 -13.20 -1.81 32.37
C LEU A 323 -13.06 -3.09 33.20
N LYS A 324 -14.14 -3.82 33.41
CA LYS A 324 -14.11 -5.10 34.16
C LYS A 324 -13.33 -6.18 33.40
N LYS A 325 -13.47 -6.25 32.06
CA LYS A 325 -12.75 -7.21 31.22
C LYS A 325 -11.24 -7.03 31.31
N TYR A 326 -10.78 -5.76 31.29
CA TYR A 326 -9.37 -5.40 31.25
C TYR A 326 -8.84 -4.80 32.57
N GLU A 327 -9.53 -5.01 33.68
CA GLU A 327 -9.24 -4.43 35.03
C GLU A 327 -7.75 -4.51 35.41
N LYS A 328 -7.13 -5.64 35.17
CA LYS A 328 -5.71 -5.88 35.50
C LYS A 328 -4.71 -5.09 34.62
N TYR A 329 -5.16 -4.47 33.52
CA TYR A 329 -4.31 -3.78 32.58
C TYR A 329 -4.60 -2.27 32.48
N ILE A 330 -5.61 -1.75 33.18
CA ILE A 330 -5.99 -0.33 33.15
C ILE A 330 -4.78 0.57 33.41
N GLY A 331 -3.99 0.26 34.46
CA GLY A 331 -2.80 1.03 34.81
C GLY A 331 -1.72 1.03 33.71
N ASN A 332 -1.64 -0.04 32.89
CA ASN A 332 -0.71 -0.07 31.76
C ASN A 332 -1.13 0.92 30.67
N PHE A 333 -2.42 0.98 30.33
CA PHE A 333 -2.93 1.91 29.32
C PHE A 333 -2.90 3.37 29.81
N GLU A 334 -3.20 3.63 31.10
CA GLU A 334 -3.04 4.95 31.69
C GLU A 334 -1.57 5.43 31.60
N LEU A 335 -0.61 4.54 31.85
CA LEU A 335 0.81 4.87 31.74
C LEU A 335 1.27 5.08 30.29
N MET A 336 0.74 4.29 29.36
CA MET A 336 0.98 4.50 27.92
C MET A 336 0.45 5.86 27.45
N ALA A 337 -0.76 6.22 27.88
CA ALA A 337 -1.37 7.50 27.59
C ALA A 337 -0.54 8.68 28.15
N GLU A 338 -0.07 8.57 29.43
CA GLU A 338 0.81 9.59 30.04
C GLU A 338 2.08 9.80 29.21
N LEU A 339 2.73 8.73 28.76
CA LEU A 339 3.94 8.82 27.95
C LEU A 339 3.65 9.39 26.54
N ALA A 340 2.56 8.97 25.91
CA ALA A 340 2.14 9.47 24.60
C ALA A 340 1.90 11.01 24.63
N GLU A 341 1.24 11.53 25.67
CA GLU A 341 1.05 12.97 25.86
C GLU A 341 2.39 13.73 25.98
N ILE A 342 3.34 13.18 26.76
CA ILE A 342 4.68 13.77 26.91
C ILE A 342 5.41 13.83 25.56
N LEU A 343 5.37 12.75 24.80
CA LEU A 343 6.02 12.67 23.49
C LEU A 343 5.33 13.59 22.46
N LYS A 344 3.99 13.64 22.47
CA LYS A 344 3.20 14.56 21.64
C LYS A 344 3.54 16.02 21.91
N LYS A 345 3.58 16.40 23.19
CA LYS A 345 3.94 17.78 23.60
C LYS A 345 5.34 18.14 23.07
N LYS A 346 6.32 17.27 23.24
CA LYS A 346 7.67 17.49 22.74
C LYS A 346 7.71 17.67 21.21
N ARG A 347 6.97 16.81 20.45
CA ARG A 347 6.88 16.95 18.99
C ARG A 347 6.27 18.29 18.57
N LEU A 348 5.21 18.74 19.25
CA LEU A 348 4.60 20.05 19.00
C LEU A 348 5.57 21.21 19.26
N GLU A 349 6.36 21.15 20.34
CA GLU A 349 7.40 22.16 20.65
C GLU A 349 8.51 22.19 19.57
N GLN A 350 8.75 21.08 18.88
CA GLN A 350 9.69 20.96 17.76
C GLN A 350 9.12 21.37 16.40
N GLY A 351 7.87 21.85 16.34
CA GLY A 351 7.23 22.33 15.11
C GLY A 351 6.46 21.24 14.34
N TYR A 352 6.10 20.13 14.98
CA TYR A 352 5.21 19.15 14.39
C TYR A 352 3.86 19.76 14.01
N LEU A 353 3.43 19.52 12.77
CA LEU A 353 2.12 19.93 12.28
C LEU A 353 1.11 18.80 12.49
N ASN A 354 0.12 19.03 13.35
CA ASN A 354 -1.00 18.10 13.49
C ASN A 354 -1.97 18.31 12.33
N LEU A 355 -1.84 17.48 11.27
CA LEU A 355 -2.72 17.53 10.11
C LEU A 355 -3.89 16.56 10.34
N ASP A 356 -5.07 17.09 10.64
CA ASP A 356 -6.30 16.30 10.67
C ASP A 356 -6.80 16.08 9.23
N ILE A 357 -6.26 15.05 8.56
CA ILE A 357 -6.70 14.65 7.23
C ILE A 357 -7.78 13.58 7.41
N PRO A 358 -9.05 13.87 7.06
CA PRO A 358 -10.11 12.88 7.21
C PRO A 358 -9.92 11.69 6.27
N GLU A 359 -9.96 10.49 6.83
CA GLU A 359 -9.95 9.25 6.08
C GLU A 359 -11.38 8.73 5.90
N SER A 360 -11.73 8.32 4.66
CA SER A 360 -13.07 7.84 4.35
C SER A 360 -13.28 6.42 4.82
N LYS A 361 -14.34 6.18 5.62
CA LYS A 361 -14.85 4.86 5.97
C LYS A 361 -16.01 4.51 5.05
N ILE A 362 -15.91 3.39 4.36
CA ILE A 362 -16.96 2.88 3.47
C ILE A 362 -17.47 1.56 4.04
N ASP A 363 -18.73 1.51 4.43
CA ASP A 363 -19.37 0.29 4.93
C ASP A 363 -20.06 -0.44 3.78
N LEU A 364 -19.85 -1.75 3.70
CA LEU A 364 -20.42 -2.63 2.68
C LEU A 364 -21.45 -3.58 3.31
N ASP A 365 -22.47 -3.98 2.53
CA ASP A 365 -23.37 -5.07 2.89
C ASP A 365 -22.73 -6.45 2.64
N GLU A 366 -23.44 -7.53 2.96
CA GLU A 366 -23.01 -8.92 2.76
C GLU A 366 -22.72 -9.26 1.29
N ASN A 367 -23.23 -8.47 0.35
CA ASN A 367 -23.03 -8.63 -1.08
C ASN A 367 -21.92 -7.72 -1.62
N GLY A 368 -21.27 -6.93 -0.75
CA GLY A 368 -20.22 -5.99 -1.14
C GLY A 368 -20.73 -4.67 -1.71
N LYS A 369 -22.03 -4.33 -1.51
CA LYS A 369 -22.61 -3.05 -1.95
C LYS A 369 -22.45 -2.00 -0.86
N VAL A 370 -22.11 -0.78 -1.25
CA VAL A 370 -21.95 0.36 -0.32
C VAL A 370 -23.26 0.66 0.39
N ILE A 371 -23.24 0.60 1.73
CA ILE A 371 -24.35 0.98 2.62
C ILE A 371 -24.19 2.43 3.08
N SER A 372 -22.98 2.80 3.49
CA SER A 372 -22.70 4.14 3.98
C SER A 372 -21.28 4.59 3.64
N ILE A 373 -21.09 5.90 3.57
CA ILE A 373 -19.78 6.55 3.45
C ILE A 373 -19.70 7.55 4.60
N GLY A 374 -18.73 7.35 5.47
CA GLY A 374 -18.48 8.16 6.63
C GLY A 374 -17.01 8.59 6.73
N LYS A 375 -16.61 9.07 7.91
CA LYS A 375 -15.23 9.37 8.28
C LYS A 375 -14.78 8.34 9.31
N TYR A 376 -13.55 7.86 9.23
CA TYR A 376 -12.93 7.13 10.33
C TYR A 376 -12.85 8.05 11.55
N GLU A 377 -13.39 7.57 12.66
CA GLU A 377 -13.24 8.26 13.94
C GLU A 377 -11.85 7.95 14.49
N THR A 378 -11.00 8.97 14.57
CA THR A 378 -9.71 8.89 15.24
C THR A 378 -9.90 9.31 16.70
N SER A 379 -9.33 8.56 17.61
CA SER A 379 -9.34 8.82 19.05
C SER A 379 -7.92 8.93 19.57
N PHE A 380 -7.76 9.37 20.82
CA PHE A 380 -6.43 9.48 21.43
C PHE A 380 -5.69 8.13 21.49
N SER A 381 -6.42 7.02 21.58
CA SER A 381 -5.82 5.68 21.55
C SER A 381 -5.02 5.40 20.28
N ASN A 382 -5.35 6.04 19.14
CA ASN A 382 -4.58 5.94 17.89
C ASN A 382 -3.22 6.68 17.96
N GLU A 383 -3.01 7.50 18.98
CA GLU A 383 -1.76 8.26 19.17
C GLU A 383 -0.79 7.55 20.14
N ILE A 384 -1.22 6.46 20.78
CA ILE A 384 -0.42 5.70 21.76
C ILE A 384 0.60 4.80 21.05
N ILE A 385 0.29 4.38 19.83
CA ILE A 385 1.12 3.48 19.01
C ILE A 385 1.65 4.19 17.77
#